data_d43cffd245103e98c268e9d9db4f0873
#
_entry.id   d43cffd245103e98c268e9d9db4f0873
#
_cell.length_a   1.000
_cell.length_b   1.000
_cell.length_c   1.000
_cell.angle_alpha   90.00
_cell.angle_beta   90.00
_cell.angle_gamma   90.00
#
_symmetry.space_group_name_H-M   'P 1'
#
loop_
_entity.id
_entity.type
_entity.pdbx_description
1 polymer ?
#
loop_
_entity_poly.entity_id
_entity_poly.type
_entity_poly.pdbx_seq_one_letter_code
_entity_poly.pdbx_strand_id
1 'polypeptide(L)'
;MAHKTLLGSSTSHDSCLDLWREKNDQLVRQAKVAQNLSLSLRRQQLVQDVLEGLRGLLHSLQGLPATVSVLPLELTVICNFITLRASLAQGFTEDLAPDIQRGLERVLETQEQQEARLEHRLRGLWDSVLHVSSLLPELLPALHHLAGLQAALWLSTDRLEDLTLLLQTLNGSESSASEELLLLLKTWRPPVETSDAPLTLQDARSLRDVLLTAFAYRQGLRELITGSLPRALSSLHEAASGLCPRPVLVQVYTALATCLRKMGKPQRALLYLVEAVKGESIWGPPLLEASRLYQQLGNTAAEIESLELLVEALSVTHIPEAPQLLIEVELLLPPPDPASPLHCGTQSQAKYLLASRCLQTRRVEDAAEHYLDLLALLLDGSEPKFSPPPCPPGPCVPEVFLEAAVALIQAGRAQDALTVCEELLSRTSSLLPKRPRLWEDARKGTKESPHCSPWISAIYLLQGQAWVQLGAQKEAVSEFSRCLELLFQVTPKDKEPGPASSCEHGCTSDVVLQQLRAAALISRGLEWVAGGQDNKALQDFLLSVQVCPGNQDASFHLLQTLRRLDRRDEAIAFWQRLEAQTDLPQENATWSLPLYLETYLDWIRPPDREALLEEFRTSLL
;
A
#
# COMPACT_ATOMS: atom_id res chain seq x y z
N MET A 1 57.91 -30.82 -63.05
CA MET A 1 58.40 -30.15 -61.82
C MET A 1 57.23 -29.40 -61.19
N ALA A 2 56.85 -29.83 -60.02
CA ALA A 2 55.62 -29.49 -59.36
C ALA A 2 55.66 -28.15 -58.66
N HIS A 3 54.69 -27.28 -58.97
CA HIS A 3 54.34 -26.15 -58.09
C HIS A 3 53.35 -26.65 -57.03
N LYS A 4 53.79 -26.76 -55.81
CA LYS A 4 52.93 -26.96 -54.64
C LYS A 4 52.51 -25.56 -54.16
N THR A 5 51.27 -25.21 -54.44
CA THR A 5 50.58 -24.06 -53.87
C THR A 5 50.27 -24.29 -52.42
N LEU A 6 50.77 -23.41 -51.56
CA LEU A 6 50.39 -23.32 -50.15
C LEU A 6 48.94 -22.79 -50.08
N LEU A 7 48.02 -23.65 -49.80
CA LEU A 7 46.68 -23.37 -49.30
C LEU A 7 46.62 -23.99 -47.91
N GLY A 8 46.66 -23.16 -46.86
CA GLY A 8 46.53 -23.72 -45.51
C GLY A 8 46.75 -22.74 -44.39
N SER A 9 45.81 -21.80 -44.18
CA SER A 9 45.73 -21.09 -42.91
C SER A 9 44.31 -20.56 -42.55
N SER A 10 43.29 -20.83 -43.34
CA SER A 10 41.92 -20.41 -43.01
C SER A 10 41.09 -21.44 -42.22
N THR A 11 41.49 -22.71 -42.21
CA THR A 11 40.69 -23.81 -41.65
C THR A 11 40.81 -24.02 -40.15
N SER A 12 41.81 -23.42 -39.48
CA SER A 12 41.93 -23.61 -38.00
C SER A 12 41.12 -22.62 -37.19
N HIS A 13 40.82 -21.44 -37.70
CA HIS A 13 40.00 -20.45 -37.02
C HIS A 13 38.52 -20.80 -37.07
N ASP A 14 38.00 -21.28 -38.20
CA ASP A 14 36.60 -21.69 -38.33
C ASP A 14 36.28 -22.87 -37.41
N SER A 15 37.19 -23.80 -37.23
CA SER A 15 37.03 -24.92 -36.30
C SER A 15 36.97 -24.50 -34.81
N CYS A 16 37.68 -23.43 -34.40
CA CYS A 16 37.60 -22.93 -33.02
C CYS A 16 36.31 -22.16 -32.76
N LEU A 17 35.84 -21.38 -33.71
CA LEU A 17 34.54 -20.67 -33.55
C LEU A 17 33.36 -21.64 -33.49
N ASP A 18 33.40 -22.71 -34.28
CA ASP A 18 32.37 -23.75 -34.23
C ASP A 18 32.33 -24.47 -32.86
N LEU A 19 33.50 -24.75 -32.27
CA LEU A 19 33.60 -25.31 -30.92
C LEU A 19 33.04 -24.35 -29.85
N TRP A 20 33.29 -23.07 -29.95
CA TRP A 20 32.77 -22.08 -29.01
C TRP A 20 31.28 -21.84 -29.19
N ARG A 21 30.77 -21.91 -30.42
CA ARG A 21 29.34 -21.90 -30.71
C ARG A 21 28.65 -23.10 -30.08
N GLU A 22 29.20 -24.31 -30.29
CA GLU A 22 28.67 -25.53 -29.67
C GLU A 22 28.70 -25.45 -28.13
N LYS A 23 29.75 -24.87 -27.54
CA LYS A 23 29.85 -24.64 -26.12
C LYS A 23 28.79 -23.66 -25.62
N ASN A 24 28.54 -22.54 -26.32
CA ASN A 24 27.45 -21.63 -26.01
C ASN A 24 26.11 -22.37 -26.03
N ASP A 25 25.84 -23.13 -27.08
CA ASP A 25 24.59 -23.85 -27.27
C ASP A 25 24.38 -24.92 -26.19
N GLN A 26 25.44 -25.57 -25.75
CA GLN A 26 25.41 -26.50 -24.63
C GLN A 26 25.05 -25.79 -23.32
N LEU A 27 25.68 -24.63 -23.03
CA LEU A 27 25.41 -23.84 -21.82
C LEU A 27 23.95 -23.35 -21.81
N VAL A 28 23.43 -22.85 -22.94
CA VAL A 28 22.04 -22.43 -23.09
C VAL A 28 21.07 -23.60 -22.87
N ARG A 29 21.36 -24.78 -23.43
CA ARG A 29 20.54 -25.99 -23.16
C ARG A 29 20.57 -26.38 -21.69
N GLN A 30 21.74 -26.32 -21.03
CA GLN A 30 21.86 -26.58 -19.59
C GLN A 30 21.04 -25.58 -18.75
N ALA A 31 21.06 -24.31 -19.09
CA ALA A 31 20.21 -23.30 -18.44
C ALA A 31 18.71 -23.61 -18.59
N LYS A 32 18.28 -23.96 -19.81
CA LYS A 32 16.88 -24.37 -20.08
C LYS A 32 16.48 -25.65 -19.32
N VAL A 33 17.40 -26.59 -19.13
CA VAL A 33 17.18 -27.77 -18.27
C VAL A 33 17.08 -27.36 -16.80
N ALA A 34 17.96 -26.46 -16.34
CA ALA A 34 17.93 -25.94 -14.98
C ALA A 34 16.60 -25.24 -14.65
N GLN A 35 15.98 -24.58 -15.61
CA GLN A 35 14.68 -23.91 -15.44
C GLN A 35 13.57 -24.89 -15.08
N ASN A 36 13.62 -26.12 -15.59
CA ASN A 36 12.61 -27.17 -15.38
C ASN A 36 12.88 -28.03 -14.13
N LEU A 37 13.97 -27.79 -13.39
CA LEU A 37 14.28 -28.55 -12.19
C LEU A 37 13.60 -27.96 -10.96
N SER A 38 12.86 -28.80 -10.23
CA SER A 38 12.18 -28.46 -8.99
C SER A 38 13.10 -28.46 -7.74
N LEU A 39 14.30 -29.07 -7.83
CA LEU A 39 15.24 -29.18 -6.70
C LEU A 39 16.14 -27.93 -6.59
N SER A 40 15.91 -27.12 -5.59
CA SER A 40 16.54 -25.80 -5.45
C SER A 40 18.08 -25.80 -5.41
N LEU A 41 18.72 -26.69 -4.66
CA LEU A 41 20.18 -26.75 -4.54
C LEU A 41 20.88 -27.17 -5.83
N ARG A 42 20.37 -28.23 -6.49
CA ARG A 42 20.93 -28.74 -7.75
C ARG A 42 20.74 -27.74 -8.89
N ARG A 43 19.60 -27.04 -8.88
CA ARG A 43 19.32 -25.96 -9.82
C ARG A 43 20.29 -24.81 -9.64
N GLN A 44 20.50 -24.32 -8.40
CA GLN A 44 21.42 -23.23 -8.11
C GLN A 44 22.86 -23.57 -8.56
N GLN A 45 23.31 -24.77 -8.29
CA GLN A 45 24.62 -25.24 -8.71
C GLN A 45 24.78 -25.22 -10.23
N LEU A 46 23.80 -25.81 -10.95
CA LEU A 46 23.83 -25.86 -12.42
C LEU A 46 23.79 -24.46 -13.05
N VAL A 47 23.00 -23.54 -12.49
CA VAL A 47 22.91 -22.15 -12.96
C VAL A 47 24.23 -21.42 -12.72
N GLN A 48 24.89 -21.65 -11.59
CA GLN A 48 26.22 -21.06 -11.29
C GLN A 48 27.28 -21.60 -12.25
N ASP A 49 27.26 -22.90 -12.52
CA ASP A 49 28.18 -23.54 -13.49
C ASP A 49 27.99 -22.97 -14.91
N VAL A 50 26.75 -22.73 -15.32
CA VAL A 50 26.44 -22.09 -16.61
C VAL A 50 26.94 -20.65 -16.64
N LEU A 51 26.75 -19.87 -15.56
CA LEU A 51 27.21 -18.49 -15.48
C LEU A 51 28.73 -18.40 -15.58
N GLU A 52 29.45 -19.28 -14.89
CA GLU A 52 30.91 -19.36 -14.96
C GLU A 52 31.39 -19.84 -16.33
N GLY A 53 30.66 -20.79 -16.93
CA GLY A 53 30.92 -21.25 -18.31
C GLY A 53 30.79 -20.13 -19.34
N LEU A 54 29.73 -19.32 -19.27
CA LEU A 54 29.51 -18.16 -20.13
C LEU A 54 30.61 -17.08 -19.91
N ARG A 55 30.97 -16.82 -18.65
CA ARG A 55 32.06 -15.89 -18.33
C ARG A 55 33.40 -16.34 -18.92
N GLY A 56 33.73 -17.63 -18.79
CA GLY A 56 34.97 -18.20 -19.35
C GLY A 56 34.97 -18.15 -20.88
N LEU A 57 33.82 -18.43 -21.51
CA LEU A 57 33.67 -18.31 -22.96
C LEU A 57 33.83 -16.87 -23.44
N LEU A 58 33.22 -15.91 -22.73
CA LEU A 58 33.33 -14.49 -23.02
C LEU A 58 34.77 -14.00 -22.93
N HIS A 59 35.50 -14.39 -21.88
CA HIS A 59 36.92 -14.05 -21.73
C HIS A 59 37.78 -14.61 -22.88
N SER A 60 37.46 -15.81 -23.36
CA SER A 60 38.15 -16.41 -24.50
C SER A 60 37.89 -15.65 -25.81
N LEU A 61 36.64 -15.24 -26.05
CA LEU A 61 36.23 -14.46 -27.24
C LEU A 61 36.83 -13.06 -27.25
N GLN A 62 36.84 -12.39 -26.10
CA GLN A 62 37.44 -11.04 -25.94
C GLN A 62 38.95 -11.02 -26.10
N GLY A 63 39.61 -12.13 -25.97
CA GLY A 63 41.03 -12.27 -26.27
C GLY A 63 41.37 -12.26 -27.78
N LEU A 64 40.37 -12.38 -28.66
CA LEU A 64 40.53 -12.32 -30.12
C LEU A 64 40.34 -10.91 -30.65
N PRO A 65 40.93 -10.58 -31.83
CA PRO A 65 40.59 -9.34 -32.54
C PRO A 65 39.10 -9.30 -32.87
N ALA A 66 38.50 -8.12 -32.78
CA ALA A 66 37.11 -7.91 -33.16
C ALA A 66 36.98 -8.06 -34.68
N THR A 67 36.45 -9.17 -35.14
CA THR A 67 36.19 -9.46 -36.56
C THR A 67 34.71 -9.74 -36.78
N VAL A 68 34.23 -9.53 -37.98
CA VAL A 68 32.81 -9.75 -38.35
C VAL A 68 32.35 -11.19 -38.08
N SER A 69 33.25 -12.17 -38.18
CA SER A 69 32.95 -13.57 -37.92
C SER A 69 32.85 -13.92 -36.41
N VAL A 70 33.53 -13.18 -35.53
CA VAL A 70 33.58 -13.43 -34.08
C VAL A 70 32.46 -12.70 -33.35
N LEU A 71 32.15 -11.47 -33.76
CA LEU A 71 31.25 -10.56 -33.07
C LEU A 71 29.81 -11.11 -32.87
N PRO A 72 29.16 -11.77 -33.85
CA PRO A 72 27.81 -12.32 -33.62
C PRO A 72 27.76 -13.30 -32.45
N LEU A 73 28.77 -14.17 -32.34
CA LEU A 73 28.89 -15.11 -31.21
C LEU A 73 29.20 -14.38 -29.90
N GLU A 74 30.14 -13.45 -29.90
CA GLU A 74 30.52 -12.66 -28.72
C GLU A 74 29.33 -11.90 -28.15
N LEU A 75 28.60 -11.15 -28.99
CA LEU A 75 27.41 -10.38 -28.58
C LEU A 75 26.31 -11.32 -28.04
N THR A 76 26.09 -12.48 -28.69
CA THR A 76 25.12 -13.45 -28.20
C THR A 76 25.49 -14.00 -26.81
N VAL A 77 26.77 -14.29 -26.58
CA VAL A 77 27.27 -14.73 -25.26
C VAL A 77 27.11 -13.62 -24.22
N ILE A 78 27.38 -12.36 -24.58
CA ILE A 78 27.13 -11.20 -23.70
C ILE A 78 25.64 -11.12 -23.34
N CYS A 79 24.75 -11.23 -24.31
CA CYS A 79 23.30 -11.20 -24.06
C CYS A 79 22.85 -12.32 -23.14
N ASN A 80 23.31 -13.58 -23.39
CA ASN A 80 23.00 -14.71 -22.53
C ASN A 80 23.53 -14.51 -21.10
N PHE A 81 24.74 -13.99 -20.97
CA PHE A 81 25.35 -13.70 -19.66
C PHE A 81 24.57 -12.64 -18.89
N ILE A 82 24.18 -11.52 -19.53
CA ILE A 82 23.40 -10.44 -18.91
C ILE A 82 22.01 -10.96 -18.51
N THR A 83 21.34 -11.71 -19.40
CA THR A 83 20.01 -12.29 -19.12
C THR A 83 20.05 -13.16 -17.87
N LEU A 84 21.00 -14.06 -17.80
CA LEU A 84 21.14 -14.98 -16.66
C LEU A 84 21.51 -14.22 -15.38
N ARG A 85 22.41 -13.23 -15.46
CA ARG A 85 22.84 -12.42 -14.31
C ARG A 85 21.69 -11.55 -13.78
N ALA A 86 20.90 -10.90 -14.63
CA ALA A 86 19.74 -10.13 -14.25
C ALA A 86 18.66 -10.99 -13.57
N SER A 87 18.41 -12.19 -14.12
CA SER A 87 17.46 -13.16 -13.54
C SER A 87 17.88 -13.64 -12.16
N LEU A 88 19.18 -13.92 -11.96
CA LEU A 88 19.69 -14.33 -10.65
C LEU A 88 19.68 -13.20 -9.61
N ALA A 89 19.96 -11.97 -10.03
CA ALA A 89 19.91 -10.78 -9.18
C ALA A 89 18.45 -10.33 -8.89
N GLN A 90 17.46 -10.95 -9.51
CA GLN A 90 16.04 -10.56 -9.46
C GLN A 90 15.82 -9.07 -9.79
N GLY A 91 16.59 -8.52 -10.73
CA GLY A 91 16.43 -7.15 -11.18
C GLY A 91 17.56 -6.67 -12.10
N PHE A 92 17.27 -5.56 -12.76
CA PHE A 92 18.25 -4.84 -13.54
C PHE A 92 18.92 -3.77 -12.68
N THR A 93 20.21 -3.96 -12.40
CA THR A 93 21.03 -3.00 -11.66
C THR A 93 22.03 -2.32 -12.61
N GLU A 94 22.52 -1.16 -12.23
CA GLU A 94 23.53 -0.42 -13.03
C GLU A 94 24.84 -1.22 -13.23
N ASP A 95 25.07 -2.25 -12.42
CA ASP A 95 26.21 -3.17 -12.56
C ASP A 95 26.24 -3.95 -13.89
N LEU A 96 25.15 -3.98 -14.64
CA LEU A 96 25.04 -4.59 -15.96
C LEU A 96 25.47 -3.64 -17.08
N ALA A 97 25.48 -2.33 -16.84
CA ALA A 97 25.84 -1.31 -17.82
C ALA A 97 27.26 -1.51 -18.41
N PRO A 98 28.30 -1.85 -17.62
CA PRO A 98 29.65 -2.11 -18.14
C PRO A 98 29.71 -3.27 -19.15
N ASP A 99 28.92 -4.32 -18.95
CA ASP A 99 28.89 -5.48 -19.84
C ASP A 99 28.25 -5.11 -21.19
N ILE A 100 27.18 -4.29 -21.18
CA ILE A 100 26.55 -3.75 -22.39
C ILE A 100 27.52 -2.81 -23.10
N GLN A 101 28.13 -1.88 -22.38
CA GLN A 101 29.09 -0.92 -22.92
C GLN A 101 30.27 -1.62 -23.62
N ARG A 102 30.82 -2.65 -23.00
CA ARG A 102 31.89 -3.45 -23.57
C ARG A 102 31.47 -4.10 -24.89
N GLY A 103 30.26 -4.65 -24.97
CA GLY A 103 29.72 -5.19 -26.23
C GLY A 103 29.67 -4.14 -27.35
N LEU A 104 29.24 -2.91 -27.02
CA LEU A 104 29.20 -1.81 -27.98
C LEU A 104 30.60 -1.34 -28.43
N GLU A 105 31.54 -1.22 -27.49
CA GLU A 105 32.93 -0.86 -27.78
C GLU A 105 33.58 -1.87 -28.72
N ARG A 106 33.32 -3.18 -28.52
CA ARG A 106 33.83 -4.24 -29.39
C ARG A 106 33.31 -4.13 -30.85
N VAL A 107 32.09 -3.68 -31.05
CA VAL A 107 31.55 -3.43 -32.38
C VAL A 107 32.28 -2.25 -33.04
N LEU A 108 32.60 -1.19 -32.31
CA LEU A 108 33.32 -0.03 -32.83
C LEU A 108 34.79 -0.33 -33.13
N GLU A 109 35.42 -1.27 -32.43
CA GLU A 109 36.82 -1.70 -32.72
C GLU A 109 37.00 -2.27 -34.15
N THR A 110 35.92 -2.73 -34.81
CA THR A 110 36.00 -3.25 -36.18
C THR A 110 36.33 -2.19 -37.22
N GLN A 111 36.16 -0.91 -36.95
CA GLN A 111 36.30 0.18 -37.91
C GLN A 111 37.57 1.02 -37.77
N GLU A 112 38.59 0.62 -37.00
CA GLU A 112 39.85 1.36 -36.81
C GLU A 112 39.67 2.86 -36.43
N GLN A 113 38.46 3.30 -36.07
CA GLN A 113 38.21 4.68 -35.66
C GLN A 113 38.58 4.87 -34.19
N GLN A 114 39.86 4.93 -33.91
CA GLN A 114 40.48 5.06 -32.59
C GLN A 114 40.35 6.48 -31.99
N GLU A 115 39.75 7.45 -32.70
CA GLU A 115 39.72 8.85 -32.27
C GLU A 115 38.53 9.25 -31.37
N ALA A 116 37.55 8.38 -31.14
CA ALA A 116 36.35 8.70 -30.33
C ALA A 116 36.40 8.21 -28.89
N ARG A 117 37.59 8.04 -28.29
CA ARG A 117 37.75 7.48 -26.92
C ARG A 117 37.52 8.46 -25.77
N LEU A 118 37.07 9.68 -26.00
CA LEU A 118 36.85 10.67 -24.95
C LEU A 118 35.36 10.99 -24.76
N GLU A 119 34.83 10.58 -23.59
CA GLU A 119 33.60 11.09 -22.97
C GLU A 119 32.26 10.79 -23.66
N HIS A 120 32.08 9.63 -24.28
CA HIS A 120 30.76 9.29 -24.78
C HIS A 120 29.94 8.58 -23.72
N ARG A 121 28.89 9.27 -23.22
CA ARG A 121 27.78 8.63 -22.50
C ARG A 121 27.27 7.46 -23.36
N LEU A 122 26.77 6.38 -22.74
CA LEU A 122 26.20 5.19 -23.42
C LEU A 122 25.32 5.52 -24.63
N ARG A 123 24.66 6.67 -24.60
CA ARG A 123 23.82 7.23 -25.66
C ARG A 123 24.61 7.49 -26.96
N GLY A 124 25.74 8.17 -26.91
CA GLY A 124 26.55 8.44 -28.10
C GLY A 124 27.18 7.17 -28.70
N LEU A 125 27.43 6.15 -27.87
CA LEU A 125 27.89 4.85 -28.33
C LEU A 125 26.82 4.14 -29.18
N TRP A 126 25.53 4.18 -28.79
CA TRP A 126 24.46 3.58 -29.57
C TRP A 126 24.30 4.20 -30.95
N ASP A 127 24.33 5.52 -31.07
CA ASP A 127 24.23 6.19 -32.35
C ASP A 127 25.38 5.79 -33.30
N SER A 128 26.60 5.72 -32.79
CA SER A 128 27.76 5.29 -33.53
C SER A 128 27.67 3.81 -33.96
N VAL A 129 27.26 2.93 -33.06
CA VAL A 129 27.12 1.48 -33.31
C VAL A 129 26.03 1.21 -34.36
N LEU A 130 24.89 1.87 -34.28
CA LEU A 130 23.79 1.69 -35.23
C LEU A 130 24.16 2.21 -36.62
N HIS A 131 24.96 3.26 -36.71
CA HIS A 131 25.50 3.70 -38.01
C HIS A 131 26.43 2.64 -38.60
N VAL A 132 27.34 2.07 -37.82
CA VAL A 132 28.23 0.99 -38.23
C VAL A 132 27.47 -0.27 -38.63
N SER A 133 26.44 -0.64 -37.84
CA SER A 133 25.67 -1.87 -38.05
C SER A 133 24.85 -1.86 -39.35
N SER A 134 24.54 -0.68 -39.91
CA SER A 134 23.91 -0.58 -41.22
C SER A 134 24.77 -1.18 -42.34
N LEU A 135 26.08 -1.26 -42.10
CA LEU A 135 27.06 -1.86 -43.01
C LEU A 135 27.27 -3.36 -42.80
N LEU A 136 26.82 -3.90 -41.64
CA LEU A 136 27.08 -5.27 -41.21
C LEU A 136 25.76 -5.98 -40.82
N PRO A 137 24.96 -6.43 -41.76
CA PRO A 137 23.62 -6.99 -41.50
C PRO A 137 23.65 -8.25 -40.62
N GLU A 138 24.76 -8.98 -40.56
CA GLU A 138 24.93 -10.17 -39.75
C GLU A 138 24.92 -9.89 -38.23
N LEU A 139 25.23 -8.66 -37.82
CA LEU A 139 25.25 -8.24 -36.42
C LEU A 139 23.89 -7.76 -35.92
N LEU A 140 22.97 -7.40 -36.83
CA LEU A 140 21.68 -6.81 -36.48
C LEU A 140 20.87 -7.62 -35.43
N PRO A 141 20.72 -8.96 -35.55
CA PRO A 141 19.93 -9.70 -34.54
C PRO A 141 20.52 -9.59 -33.13
N ALA A 142 21.85 -9.76 -33.00
CA ALA A 142 22.51 -9.69 -31.70
C ALA A 142 22.52 -8.26 -31.13
N LEU A 143 22.64 -7.24 -31.97
CA LEU A 143 22.58 -5.82 -31.59
C LEU A 143 21.15 -5.43 -31.13
N HIS A 144 20.11 -5.90 -31.82
CA HIS A 144 18.74 -5.65 -31.40
C HIS A 144 18.43 -6.36 -30.08
N HIS A 145 19.04 -7.53 -29.83
CA HIS A 145 18.94 -8.20 -28.54
C HIS A 145 19.62 -7.38 -27.44
N LEU A 146 20.85 -6.92 -27.67
CA LEU A 146 21.60 -6.06 -26.73
C LEU A 146 20.86 -4.74 -26.48
N ALA A 147 20.24 -4.15 -27.51
CA ALA A 147 19.38 -2.96 -27.38
C ALA A 147 18.15 -3.23 -26.52
N GLY A 148 17.55 -4.42 -26.63
CA GLY A 148 16.46 -4.85 -25.74
C GLY A 148 16.89 -4.94 -24.28
N LEU A 149 18.09 -5.45 -24.01
CA LEU A 149 18.64 -5.50 -22.64
C LEU A 149 18.95 -4.10 -22.09
N GLN A 150 19.48 -3.22 -22.96
CA GLN A 150 19.69 -1.80 -22.59
C GLN A 150 18.34 -1.11 -22.30
N ALA A 151 17.33 -1.37 -23.11
CA ALA A 151 15.99 -0.85 -22.91
C ALA A 151 15.40 -1.35 -21.56
N ALA A 152 15.61 -2.62 -21.20
CA ALA A 152 15.21 -3.19 -19.92
C ALA A 152 15.90 -2.47 -18.74
N LEU A 153 17.21 -2.23 -18.86
CA LEU A 153 17.96 -1.48 -17.85
C LEU A 153 17.44 -0.03 -17.69
N TRP A 154 17.21 0.69 -18.80
CA TRP A 154 16.69 2.06 -18.73
C TRP A 154 15.24 2.13 -18.28
N LEU A 155 14.43 1.12 -18.59
CA LEU A 155 13.08 1.03 -18.08
C LEU A 155 13.09 0.82 -16.55
N SER A 156 13.91 -0.08 -16.03
CA SER A 156 13.99 -0.37 -14.59
C SER A 156 14.55 0.81 -13.78
N THR A 157 15.50 1.58 -14.35
CA THR A 157 16.12 2.78 -13.74
C THR A 157 15.37 4.08 -14.02
N ASP A 158 14.20 4.03 -14.65
CA ASP A 158 13.32 5.17 -14.99
C ASP A 158 13.96 6.22 -15.95
N ARG A 159 14.91 5.79 -16.78
CA ARG A 159 15.56 6.63 -17.79
C ARG A 159 14.80 6.62 -19.11
N LEU A 160 13.57 7.12 -19.09
CA LEU A 160 12.62 7.03 -20.21
C LEU A 160 13.03 7.88 -21.43
N GLU A 161 13.74 8.99 -21.21
CA GLU A 161 14.23 9.83 -22.31
C GLU A 161 15.28 9.11 -23.16
N ASP A 162 16.24 8.46 -22.49
CA ASP A 162 17.28 7.68 -23.18
C ASP A 162 16.67 6.48 -23.92
N LEU A 163 15.68 5.82 -23.30
CA LEU A 163 14.93 4.73 -23.92
C LEU A 163 14.17 5.18 -25.17
N THR A 164 13.51 6.34 -25.11
CA THR A 164 12.77 6.90 -26.26
C THR A 164 13.69 7.14 -27.44
N LEU A 165 14.85 7.72 -27.20
CA LEU A 165 15.82 8.01 -28.25
C LEU A 165 16.41 6.73 -28.87
N LEU A 166 16.75 5.73 -28.06
CA LEU A 166 17.21 4.44 -28.57
C LEU A 166 16.17 3.81 -29.51
N LEU A 167 14.90 3.82 -29.12
CA LEU A 167 13.84 3.26 -29.94
C LEU A 167 13.55 4.08 -31.17
N GLN A 168 13.70 5.40 -31.13
CA GLN A 168 13.62 6.26 -32.34
C GLN A 168 14.71 5.91 -33.33
N THR A 169 15.97 5.80 -32.89
CA THR A 169 17.09 5.40 -33.74
C THR A 169 16.89 3.98 -34.32
N LEU A 170 16.44 3.03 -33.53
CA LEU A 170 16.16 1.65 -33.97
C LEU A 170 15.02 1.57 -35.01
N ASN A 171 14.02 2.45 -34.91
CA ASN A 171 12.89 2.51 -35.84
C ASN A 171 13.16 3.36 -37.08
N GLY A 172 14.32 4.09 -37.14
CA GLY A 172 14.65 4.99 -38.23
C GLY A 172 13.70 6.20 -38.32
N SER A 173 13.06 6.58 -37.21
CA SER A 173 12.12 7.70 -37.15
C SER A 173 12.87 8.99 -36.85
N GLU A 174 13.00 9.87 -37.85
CA GLU A 174 13.53 11.22 -37.68
C GLU A 174 12.49 12.23 -37.16
N SER A 175 11.32 11.77 -36.78
CA SER A 175 10.20 12.60 -36.35
C SER A 175 10.46 13.26 -34.98
N SER A 176 10.59 14.58 -34.99
CA SER A 176 10.83 15.44 -33.83
C SER A 176 9.58 15.71 -32.97
N ALA A 177 8.46 15.07 -33.25
CA ALA A 177 7.26 15.16 -32.43
C ALA A 177 7.28 14.04 -31.37
N SER A 178 6.86 14.34 -30.14
CA SER A 178 6.80 13.43 -29.01
C SER A 178 5.96 12.17 -29.34
N GLU A 179 6.57 11.24 -30.07
CA GLU A 179 5.97 9.93 -30.29
C GLU A 179 5.86 9.23 -28.94
N GLU A 180 4.68 8.71 -28.68
CA GLU A 180 4.40 7.99 -27.43
C GLU A 180 5.30 6.75 -27.38
N LEU A 181 6.08 6.59 -26.31
CA LEU A 181 7.04 5.47 -26.14
C LEU A 181 6.38 4.10 -26.35
N LEU A 182 5.10 3.98 -25.99
CA LEU A 182 4.30 2.78 -26.24
C LEU A 182 4.22 2.46 -27.75
N LEU A 183 4.06 3.48 -28.60
CA LEU A 183 4.00 3.32 -30.05
C LEU A 183 5.36 2.91 -30.61
N LEU A 184 6.44 3.51 -30.10
CA LEU A 184 7.81 3.13 -30.51
C LEU A 184 8.13 1.67 -30.18
N LEU A 185 7.73 1.17 -28.99
CA LEU A 185 7.88 -0.23 -28.64
C LEU A 185 7.04 -1.15 -29.54
N LYS A 186 5.84 -0.75 -29.92
CA LYS A 186 4.97 -1.51 -30.85
C LYS A 186 5.51 -1.57 -32.27
N THR A 187 6.12 -0.49 -32.74
CA THR A 187 6.68 -0.39 -34.09
C THR A 187 8.05 -1.06 -34.19
N TRP A 188 8.79 -1.15 -33.09
CA TRP A 188 10.08 -1.84 -33.07
C TRP A 188 9.95 -3.31 -33.43
N ARG A 189 10.63 -3.70 -34.51
CA ARG A 189 10.62 -5.08 -35.05
C ARG A 189 12.02 -5.65 -35.08
N PRO A 190 12.45 -6.37 -34.02
CA PRO A 190 13.71 -7.08 -34.03
C PRO A 190 13.76 -8.07 -35.20
N PRO A 191 14.89 -8.18 -35.92
CA PRO A 191 15.06 -9.17 -36.99
C PRO A 191 14.88 -10.61 -36.45
N VAL A 192 14.50 -11.50 -37.34
CA VAL A 192 14.37 -12.94 -37.00
C VAL A 192 15.77 -13.52 -36.93
N GLU A 193 16.06 -14.27 -35.88
CA GLU A 193 17.28 -15.07 -35.80
C GLU A 193 17.27 -16.13 -36.90
N THR A 194 18.40 -16.28 -37.59
CA THR A 194 18.56 -17.32 -38.60
C THR A 194 18.77 -18.67 -37.94
N SER A 195 18.49 -19.77 -38.64
CA SER A 195 18.69 -21.12 -38.13
C SER A 195 20.13 -21.45 -37.71
N ASP A 196 21.09 -20.71 -38.31
CA ASP A 196 22.51 -20.89 -38.08
C ASP A 196 23.07 -19.92 -37.02
N ALA A 197 22.22 -19.08 -36.41
CA ALA A 197 22.63 -18.18 -35.33
C ALA A 197 22.96 -18.97 -34.05
N PRO A 198 23.92 -18.48 -33.22
CA PRO A 198 24.14 -19.05 -31.88
C PRO A 198 22.88 -19.01 -31.03
N LEU A 199 22.66 -20.03 -30.21
CA LEU A 199 21.45 -20.06 -29.36
C LEU A 199 21.43 -18.95 -28.32
N THR A 200 20.24 -18.35 -28.16
CA THR A 200 19.94 -17.38 -27.11
C THR A 200 19.10 -17.99 -26.00
N LEU A 201 19.24 -17.51 -24.78
CA LEU A 201 18.37 -17.86 -23.65
C LEU A 201 16.95 -17.35 -23.88
N GLN A 202 16.86 -16.09 -24.32
CA GLN A 202 15.63 -15.38 -24.65
C GLN A 202 15.85 -14.63 -25.97
N ASP A 203 14.91 -14.64 -26.88
CA ASP A 203 15.02 -13.91 -28.15
C ASP A 203 14.62 -12.44 -28.00
N ALA A 204 15.11 -11.60 -28.89
CA ALA A 204 14.86 -10.16 -28.86
C ALA A 204 13.37 -9.79 -29.00
N ARG A 205 12.56 -10.64 -29.66
CA ARG A 205 11.11 -10.43 -29.81
C ARG A 205 10.37 -10.67 -28.51
N SER A 206 10.67 -11.80 -27.85
CA SER A 206 10.13 -12.09 -26.52
C SER A 206 10.48 -10.97 -25.52
N LEU A 207 11.73 -10.49 -25.55
CA LEU A 207 12.17 -9.38 -24.72
C LEU A 207 11.40 -8.08 -25.01
N ARG A 208 11.16 -7.75 -26.32
CA ARG A 208 10.31 -6.63 -26.71
C ARG A 208 8.90 -6.74 -26.13
N ASP A 209 8.29 -7.92 -26.20
CA ASP A 209 6.93 -8.14 -25.72
C ASP A 209 6.86 -7.99 -24.20
N VAL A 210 7.90 -8.43 -23.47
CA VAL A 210 8.05 -8.18 -22.03
C VAL A 210 8.19 -6.68 -21.74
N LEU A 211 9.02 -5.95 -22.48
CA LEU A 211 9.19 -4.50 -22.34
C LEU A 211 7.89 -3.72 -22.60
N LEU A 212 7.16 -4.10 -23.65
CA LEU A 212 5.87 -3.51 -23.99
C LEU A 212 4.87 -3.68 -22.85
N THR A 213 4.76 -4.88 -22.34
CA THR A 213 3.84 -5.21 -21.22
C THR A 213 4.24 -4.47 -19.93
N ALA A 214 5.53 -4.48 -19.57
CA ALA A 214 6.03 -3.78 -18.39
C ALA A 214 5.81 -2.27 -18.47
N PHE A 215 6.12 -1.67 -19.63
CA PHE A 215 5.93 -0.23 -19.84
C PHE A 215 4.43 0.14 -19.81
N ALA A 216 3.56 -0.60 -20.51
CA ALA A 216 2.13 -0.36 -20.53
C ALA A 216 1.54 -0.42 -19.12
N TYR A 217 1.96 -1.39 -18.30
CA TYR A 217 1.52 -1.50 -16.91
C TYR A 217 2.00 -0.32 -16.05
N ARG A 218 3.30 0.05 -16.13
CA ARG A 218 3.85 1.21 -15.40
C ARG A 218 3.15 2.51 -15.79
N GLN A 219 2.92 2.72 -17.08
CA GLN A 219 2.20 3.89 -17.57
C GLN A 219 0.76 3.91 -17.05
N GLY A 220 0.05 2.79 -17.11
CA GLY A 220 -1.30 2.67 -16.59
C GLY A 220 -1.41 2.98 -15.09
N LEU A 221 -0.43 2.54 -14.28
CA LEU A 221 -0.37 2.88 -12.85
C LEU A 221 -0.12 4.38 -12.63
N ARG A 222 0.80 5.01 -13.36
CA ARG A 222 1.04 6.45 -13.28
C ARG A 222 -0.21 7.26 -13.63
N GLU A 223 -0.90 6.88 -14.70
CA GLU A 223 -2.14 7.52 -15.16
C GLU A 223 -3.29 7.31 -14.15
N LEU A 224 -3.33 6.17 -13.45
CA LEU A 224 -4.28 5.88 -12.39
C LEU A 224 -4.03 6.77 -11.15
N ILE A 225 -2.77 7.03 -10.81
CA ILE A 225 -2.36 7.92 -9.70
C ILE A 225 -2.66 9.37 -10.06
N THR A 226 -2.35 9.81 -11.29
CA THR A 226 -2.62 11.18 -11.76
C THR A 226 -4.10 11.46 -12.04
N GLY A 227 -4.96 10.43 -12.00
CA GLY A 227 -6.40 10.58 -12.22
C GLY A 227 -6.85 10.57 -13.68
N SER A 228 -5.97 10.30 -14.65
CA SER A 228 -6.30 10.18 -16.06
C SER A 228 -6.93 8.83 -16.40
N LEU A 229 -8.10 8.54 -15.80
CA LEU A 229 -8.73 7.21 -15.82
C LEU A 229 -8.95 6.58 -17.21
N PRO A 230 -9.39 7.31 -18.27
CA PRO A 230 -9.57 6.71 -19.60
C PRO A 230 -8.25 6.25 -20.23
N ARG A 231 -7.15 6.99 -20.03
CA ARG A 231 -5.82 6.60 -20.51
C ARG A 231 -5.28 5.42 -19.72
N ALA A 232 -5.41 5.46 -18.38
CA ALA A 232 -5.04 4.36 -17.51
C ALA A 232 -5.72 3.05 -17.93
N LEU A 233 -7.03 3.12 -18.24
CA LEU A 233 -7.77 1.96 -18.71
C LEU A 233 -7.21 1.39 -20.02
N SER A 234 -6.85 2.25 -20.97
CA SER A 234 -6.25 1.86 -22.27
C SER A 234 -4.88 1.20 -22.07
N SER A 235 -4.00 1.83 -21.30
CA SER A 235 -2.65 1.32 -21.01
C SER A 235 -2.70 -0.01 -20.24
N LEU A 236 -3.60 -0.15 -19.27
CA LEU A 236 -3.77 -1.40 -18.50
C LEU A 236 -4.37 -2.53 -19.34
N HIS A 237 -5.29 -2.24 -20.28
CA HIS A 237 -5.78 -3.25 -21.23
C HIS A 237 -4.69 -3.73 -22.17
N GLU A 238 -3.81 -2.85 -22.61
CA GLU A 238 -2.65 -3.23 -23.40
C GLU A 238 -1.74 -4.18 -22.61
N ALA A 239 -1.46 -3.85 -21.37
CA ALA A 239 -0.68 -4.72 -20.49
C ALA A 239 -1.36 -6.09 -20.29
N ALA A 240 -2.68 -6.14 -20.11
CA ALA A 240 -3.42 -7.39 -19.95
C ALA A 240 -3.44 -8.26 -21.19
N SER A 241 -3.30 -7.68 -22.40
CA SER A 241 -3.26 -8.41 -23.67
C SER A 241 -1.86 -8.93 -24.01
N GLY A 242 -0.83 -8.51 -23.29
CA GLY A 242 0.57 -8.89 -23.49
C GLY A 242 0.96 -10.22 -22.88
N LEU A 243 2.25 -10.54 -22.97
CA LEU A 243 2.84 -11.72 -22.29
C LEU A 243 2.99 -11.41 -20.80
N CYS A 244 1.92 -11.67 -20.06
CA CYS A 244 1.85 -11.33 -18.64
C CYS A 244 1.83 -12.61 -17.79
N PRO A 245 2.84 -12.86 -16.94
CA PRO A 245 2.80 -13.96 -16.00
C PRO A 245 1.65 -13.76 -15.00
N ARG A 246 1.15 -14.85 -14.44
CA ARG A 246 -0.06 -14.84 -13.59
C ARG A 246 0.02 -13.80 -12.44
N PRO A 247 1.13 -13.66 -11.69
CA PRO A 247 1.23 -12.69 -10.61
C PRO A 247 1.07 -11.23 -11.08
N VAL A 248 1.66 -10.88 -12.24
CA VAL A 248 1.53 -9.53 -12.82
C VAL A 248 0.12 -9.33 -13.38
N LEU A 249 -0.48 -10.35 -14.01
CA LEU A 249 -1.84 -10.28 -14.53
C LEU A 249 -2.86 -10.00 -13.42
N VAL A 250 -2.69 -10.60 -12.24
CA VAL A 250 -3.51 -10.31 -11.04
C VAL A 250 -3.39 -8.84 -10.65
N GLN A 251 -2.18 -8.27 -10.67
CA GLN A 251 -1.96 -6.86 -10.38
C GLN A 251 -2.61 -5.95 -11.44
N VAL A 252 -2.49 -6.31 -12.73
CA VAL A 252 -3.12 -5.56 -13.83
C VAL A 252 -4.64 -5.58 -13.70
N TYR A 253 -5.25 -6.74 -13.41
CA TYR A 253 -6.69 -6.84 -13.20
C TYR A 253 -7.16 -6.05 -11.98
N THR A 254 -6.39 -6.04 -10.90
CA THR A 254 -6.66 -5.21 -9.72
C THR A 254 -6.60 -3.73 -10.05
N ALA A 255 -5.61 -3.28 -10.83
CA ALA A 255 -5.51 -1.91 -11.29
C ALA A 255 -6.68 -1.50 -12.22
N LEU A 256 -7.09 -2.40 -13.13
CA LEU A 256 -8.27 -2.21 -13.98
C LEU A 256 -9.55 -2.07 -13.15
N ALA A 257 -9.71 -2.92 -12.13
CA ALA A 257 -10.84 -2.84 -11.21
C ALA A 257 -10.85 -1.52 -10.44
N THR A 258 -9.71 -1.09 -9.92
CA THR A 258 -9.55 0.20 -9.23
C THR A 258 -9.90 1.37 -10.15
N CYS A 259 -9.45 1.34 -11.41
CA CYS A 259 -9.77 2.35 -12.41
C CYS A 259 -11.29 2.41 -12.67
N LEU A 260 -11.92 1.25 -12.90
CA LEU A 260 -13.37 1.15 -13.16
C LEU A 260 -14.19 1.57 -11.94
N ARG A 261 -13.75 1.23 -10.72
CA ARG A 261 -14.40 1.69 -9.49
C ARG A 261 -14.39 3.21 -9.38
N LYS A 262 -13.23 3.84 -9.62
CA LYS A 262 -13.11 5.31 -9.64
C LYS A 262 -13.94 5.96 -10.74
N MET A 263 -14.21 5.24 -11.85
CA MET A 263 -15.12 5.67 -12.93
C MET A 263 -16.61 5.44 -12.63
N GLY A 264 -16.97 4.92 -11.46
CA GLY A 264 -18.36 4.62 -11.11
C GLY A 264 -18.96 3.41 -11.85
N LYS A 265 -18.13 2.43 -12.25
CA LYS A 265 -18.57 1.20 -12.95
C LYS A 265 -18.28 -0.05 -12.10
N PRO A 266 -18.90 -0.22 -10.92
CA PRO A 266 -18.53 -1.26 -9.95
C PRO A 266 -18.77 -2.68 -10.47
N GLN A 267 -19.83 -2.91 -11.25
CA GLN A 267 -20.13 -4.25 -11.77
C GLN A 267 -19.05 -4.77 -12.73
N ARG A 268 -18.50 -3.89 -13.59
CA ARG A 268 -17.40 -4.26 -14.49
C ARG A 268 -16.11 -4.48 -13.71
N ALA A 269 -15.87 -3.70 -12.66
CA ALA A 269 -14.73 -3.88 -11.79
C ALA A 269 -14.73 -5.26 -11.12
N LEU A 270 -15.90 -5.72 -10.63
CA LEU A 270 -16.05 -7.06 -10.05
C LEU A 270 -15.64 -8.20 -11.00
N LEU A 271 -15.93 -8.08 -12.31
CA LEU A 271 -15.53 -9.11 -13.27
C LEU A 271 -14.01 -9.29 -13.32
N TYR A 272 -13.25 -8.19 -13.30
CA TYR A 272 -11.79 -8.27 -13.27
C TYR A 272 -11.26 -8.84 -11.95
N LEU A 273 -11.90 -8.50 -10.82
CA LEU A 273 -11.50 -9.06 -9.52
C LEU A 273 -11.79 -10.55 -9.42
N VAL A 274 -12.91 -11.02 -9.96
CA VAL A 274 -13.21 -12.46 -10.05
C VAL A 274 -12.14 -13.18 -10.86
N GLU A 275 -11.72 -12.61 -12.00
CA GLU A 275 -10.63 -13.18 -12.79
C GLU A 275 -9.28 -13.12 -12.06
N ALA A 276 -9.03 -12.08 -11.28
CA ALA A 276 -7.81 -11.93 -10.49
C ALA A 276 -7.71 -12.98 -9.37
N VAL A 277 -8.82 -13.30 -8.71
CA VAL A 277 -8.87 -14.26 -7.58
C VAL A 277 -8.92 -15.73 -8.06
N LYS A 278 -9.29 -16.00 -9.32
CA LYS A 278 -9.25 -17.36 -9.87
C LYS A 278 -7.84 -17.93 -9.85
N GLY A 279 -7.64 -19.07 -9.21
CA GLY A 279 -6.36 -19.77 -9.17
C GLY A 279 -6.09 -20.39 -7.81
N GLU A 280 -4.95 -21.07 -7.69
CA GLU A 280 -4.56 -21.79 -6.47
C GLU A 280 -3.98 -20.86 -5.40
N SER A 281 -3.47 -19.68 -5.78
CA SER A 281 -2.87 -18.72 -4.87
C SER A 281 -3.83 -17.59 -4.55
N ILE A 282 -4.06 -17.35 -3.27
CA ILE A 282 -4.89 -16.24 -2.78
C ILE A 282 -4.02 -14.97 -2.71
N TRP A 283 -4.42 -13.93 -3.43
CA TRP A 283 -3.68 -12.66 -3.51
C TRP A 283 -4.37 -11.56 -2.69
N GLY A 284 -3.62 -10.86 -1.86
CA GLY A 284 -4.14 -9.79 -1.00
C GLY A 284 -4.73 -8.57 -1.73
N PRO A 285 -4.03 -7.97 -2.71
CA PRO A 285 -4.50 -6.73 -3.36
C PRO A 285 -5.90 -6.82 -4.01
N PRO A 286 -6.26 -7.90 -4.76
CA PRO A 286 -7.62 -8.03 -5.29
C PRO A 286 -8.70 -8.11 -4.22
N LEU A 287 -8.42 -8.77 -3.10
CA LEU A 287 -9.36 -8.91 -1.99
C LEU A 287 -9.63 -7.58 -1.28
N LEU A 288 -8.58 -6.78 -1.07
CA LEU A 288 -8.75 -5.44 -0.51
C LEU A 288 -9.58 -4.53 -1.46
N GLU A 289 -9.33 -4.60 -2.76
CA GLU A 289 -10.11 -3.81 -3.72
C GLU A 289 -11.56 -4.32 -3.83
N ALA A 290 -11.79 -5.63 -3.69
CA ALA A 290 -13.11 -6.23 -3.62
C ALA A 290 -13.89 -5.72 -2.40
N SER A 291 -13.26 -5.69 -1.23
CA SER A 291 -13.89 -5.15 -0.01
C SER A 291 -14.32 -3.69 -0.18
N ARG A 292 -13.45 -2.84 -0.76
CA ARG A 292 -13.78 -1.44 -1.07
C ARG A 292 -14.97 -1.31 -2.04
N LEU A 293 -15.05 -2.22 -2.99
CA LEU A 293 -16.12 -2.25 -3.99
C LEU A 293 -17.44 -2.69 -3.36
N TYR A 294 -17.44 -3.74 -2.54
CA TYR A 294 -18.63 -4.18 -1.81
C TYR A 294 -19.10 -3.14 -0.79
N GLN A 295 -18.18 -2.40 -0.17
CA GLN A 295 -18.52 -1.26 0.67
C GLN A 295 -19.29 -0.19 -0.10
N GLN A 296 -18.84 0.18 -1.31
CA GLN A 296 -19.53 1.13 -2.18
C GLN A 296 -20.91 0.63 -2.64
N LEU A 297 -21.06 -0.68 -2.80
CA LEU A 297 -22.32 -1.32 -3.18
C LEU A 297 -23.26 -1.56 -1.98
N GLY A 298 -22.82 -1.30 -0.76
CA GLY A 298 -23.60 -1.54 0.46
C GLY A 298 -23.77 -3.02 0.80
N ASN A 299 -22.99 -3.93 0.21
CA ASN A 299 -23.02 -5.36 0.52
C ASN A 299 -22.02 -5.70 1.63
N THR A 300 -22.45 -5.54 2.86
CA THR A 300 -21.64 -5.72 4.06
C THR A 300 -21.16 -7.17 4.27
N ALA A 301 -21.98 -8.16 3.88
CA ALA A 301 -21.60 -9.57 4.03
C ALA A 301 -20.42 -9.93 3.13
N ALA A 302 -20.49 -9.60 1.84
CA ALA A 302 -19.39 -9.86 0.90
C ALA A 302 -18.14 -8.99 1.20
N GLU A 303 -18.33 -7.80 1.76
CA GLU A 303 -17.22 -6.96 2.22
C GLU A 303 -16.44 -7.65 3.34
N ILE A 304 -17.12 -8.14 4.38
CA ILE A 304 -16.50 -8.81 5.53
C ILE A 304 -15.82 -10.11 5.08
N GLU A 305 -16.49 -10.93 4.27
CA GLU A 305 -15.91 -12.15 3.71
C GLU A 305 -14.62 -11.87 2.92
N SER A 306 -14.59 -10.79 2.13
CA SER A 306 -13.38 -10.38 1.40
C SER A 306 -12.24 -9.96 2.33
N LEU A 307 -12.54 -9.34 3.48
CA LEU A 307 -11.56 -8.96 4.49
C LEU A 307 -11.06 -10.18 5.30
N GLU A 308 -11.92 -11.14 5.60
CA GLU A 308 -11.54 -12.41 6.25
C GLU A 308 -10.54 -13.18 5.36
N LEU A 309 -10.86 -13.33 4.07
CA LEU A 309 -9.95 -13.94 3.09
C LEU A 309 -8.64 -13.14 2.94
N LEU A 310 -8.68 -11.81 3.03
CA LEU A 310 -7.47 -10.99 3.01
C LEU A 310 -6.56 -11.27 4.20
N VAL A 311 -7.12 -11.37 5.41
CA VAL A 311 -6.36 -11.70 6.62
C VAL A 311 -5.74 -13.09 6.51
N GLU A 312 -6.47 -14.06 5.96
CA GLU A 312 -5.98 -15.41 5.70
C GLU A 312 -4.83 -15.38 4.66
N ALA A 313 -5.01 -14.68 3.54
CA ALA A 313 -3.99 -14.54 2.50
C ALA A 313 -2.68 -13.95 3.03
N LEU A 314 -2.75 -12.97 3.94
CA LEU A 314 -1.58 -12.32 4.54
C LEU A 314 -0.95 -13.14 5.68
N SER A 315 -1.67 -14.13 6.23
CA SER A 315 -1.14 -15.04 7.25
C SER A 315 -0.30 -16.17 6.65
N VAL A 316 -0.56 -16.53 5.40
CA VAL A 316 0.18 -17.58 4.70
C VAL A 316 1.50 -17.01 4.20
N THR A 317 2.61 -17.52 4.71
CA THR A 317 3.94 -17.21 4.17
C THR A 317 4.07 -17.85 2.80
N HIS A 318 3.99 -17.05 1.74
CA HIS A 318 4.26 -17.54 0.40
C HIS A 318 5.72 -17.99 0.31
N ILE A 319 5.90 -19.27 0.02
CA ILE A 319 7.23 -19.78 -0.36
C ILE A 319 7.54 -19.17 -1.73
N PRO A 320 8.59 -18.36 -1.86
CA PRO A 320 8.93 -17.76 -3.14
C PRO A 320 9.16 -18.87 -4.17
N GLU A 321 8.46 -18.82 -5.29
CA GLU A 321 8.73 -19.68 -6.42
C GLU A 321 10.19 -19.49 -6.85
N ALA A 322 10.81 -20.57 -7.31
CA ALA A 322 12.19 -20.51 -7.76
C ALA A 322 12.30 -19.51 -8.93
N PRO A 323 13.25 -18.54 -8.88
CA PRO A 323 13.35 -17.49 -9.87
C PRO A 323 13.48 -18.08 -11.28
N GLN A 324 12.76 -17.53 -12.22
CA GLN A 324 12.87 -17.91 -13.62
C GLN A 324 14.22 -17.40 -14.19
N LEU A 325 14.78 -18.14 -15.16
CA LEU A 325 16.08 -17.80 -15.77
C LEU A 325 15.95 -16.88 -16.99
N LEU A 326 14.75 -16.34 -17.21
CA LEU A 326 14.42 -15.40 -18.28
C LEU A 326 14.05 -14.05 -17.68
N ILE A 327 14.16 -13.02 -18.50
CA ILE A 327 13.66 -11.69 -18.12
C ILE A 327 12.15 -11.69 -18.27
N GLU A 328 11.47 -11.54 -17.16
CA GLU A 328 10.03 -11.43 -17.07
C GLU A 328 9.60 -10.01 -16.70
N VAL A 329 8.32 -9.72 -16.88
CA VAL A 329 7.74 -8.41 -16.60
C VAL A 329 7.99 -7.98 -15.15
N GLU A 330 7.94 -8.93 -14.20
CA GLU A 330 8.19 -8.68 -12.78
C GLU A 330 9.54 -8.05 -12.49
N LEU A 331 10.59 -8.48 -13.19
CA LEU A 331 11.95 -7.95 -13.02
C LEU A 331 12.09 -6.48 -13.45
N LEU A 332 11.19 -6.01 -14.29
CA LEU A 332 11.18 -4.65 -14.83
C LEU A 332 10.24 -3.71 -14.06
N LEU A 333 9.46 -4.24 -13.13
CA LEU A 333 8.57 -3.44 -12.31
C LEU A 333 9.34 -2.83 -11.13
N PRO A 334 9.00 -1.60 -10.74
CA PRO A 334 9.53 -1.01 -9.52
C PRO A 334 9.09 -1.86 -8.31
N PRO A 335 9.87 -1.86 -7.22
CA PRO A 335 9.45 -2.50 -5.99
C PRO A 335 8.09 -1.94 -5.54
N PRO A 336 7.25 -2.73 -4.86
CA PRO A 336 5.93 -2.30 -4.42
C PRO A 336 6.06 -1.08 -3.51
N ASP A 337 5.53 0.05 -3.98
CA ASP A 337 5.49 1.30 -3.21
C ASP A 337 4.34 1.22 -2.19
N PRO A 338 4.58 1.49 -0.89
CA PRO A 338 3.53 1.59 0.11
C PRO A 338 2.44 2.62 -0.24
N ALA A 339 2.78 3.65 -1.01
CA ALA A 339 1.82 4.65 -1.51
C ALA A 339 1.02 4.18 -2.73
N SER A 340 1.33 3.01 -3.29
CA SER A 340 0.62 2.47 -4.45
C SER A 340 -0.84 2.15 -4.09
N PRO A 341 -1.80 2.45 -4.96
CA PRO A 341 -3.20 2.08 -4.77
C PRO A 341 -3.43 0.56 -4.70
N LEU A 342 -2.44 -0.23 -5.11
CA LEU A 342 -2.45 -1.69 -5.09
C LEU A 342 -1.77 -2.30 -3.85
N HIS A 343 -1.29 -1.46 -2.93
CA HIS A 343 -0.70 -1.95 -1.69
C HIS A 343 -1.80 -2.49 -0.76
N CYS A 344 -1.69 -3.74 -0.33
CA CYS A 344 -2.66 -4.38 0.56
C CYS A 344 -2.39 -4.15 2.06
N GLY A 345 -1.29 -3.48 2.38
CA GLY A 345 -0.91 -3.24 3.77
C GLY A 345 -0.32 -4.47 4.48
N THR A 346 -0.16 -4.35 5.79
CA THR A 346 0.31 -5.42 6.67
C THR A 346 -0.86 -6.26 7.18
N GLN A 347 -0.57 -7.43 7.76
CA GLN A 347 -1.58 -8.28 8.40
C GLN A 347 -2.32 -7.53 9.52
N SER A 348 -1.62 -6.72 10.30
CA SER A 348 -2.23 -5.90 11.36
C SER A 348 -3.21 -4.88 10.79
N GLN A 349 -2.87 -4.24 9.66
CA GLN A 349 -3.77 -3.31 8.98
C GLN A 349 -5.03 -4.01 8.44
N ALA A 350 -4.88 -5.19 7.85
CA ALA A 350 -6.02 -5.97 7.37
C ALA A 350 -6.94 -6.42 8.52
N LYS A 351 -6.36 -6.92 9.63
CA LYS A 351 -7.13 -7.26 10.85
C LYS A 351 -7.83 -6.05 11.45
N TYR A 352 -7.18 -4.89 11.45
CA TYR A 352 -7.82 -3.66 11.91
C TYR A 352 -9.03 -3.29 11.03
N LEU A 353 -8.89 -3.33 9.71
CA LEU A 353 -10.00 -3.06 8.79
C LEU A 353 -11.17 -4.01 9.02
N LEU A 354 -10.89 -5.30 9.21
CA LEU A 354 -11.92 -6.30 9.51
C LEU A 354 -12.62 -6.03 10.83
N ALA A 355 -11.85 -5.84 11.92
CA ALA A 355 -12.38 -5.57 13.24
C ALA A 355 -13.25 -4.29 13.29
N SER A 356 -12.72 -3.19 12.72
CA SER A 356 -13.43 -1.91 12.67
C SER A 356 -14.73 -2.01 11.85
N ARG A 357 -14.71 -2.79 10.77
CA ARG A 357 -15.90 -2.99 9.97
C ARG A 357 -16.95 -3.86 10.65
N CYS A 358 -16.54 -4.92 11.34
CA CYS A 358 -17.42 -5.72 12.19
C CYS A 358 -18.08 -4.86 13.27
N LEU A 359 -17.31 -3.95 13.91
CA LEU A 359 -17.84 -3.02 14.90
C LEU A 359 -18.89 -2.06 14.30
N GLN A 360 -18.60 -1.44 13.16
CA GLN A 360 -19.52 -0.55 12.45
C GLN A 360 -20.81 -1.24 11.98
N THR A 361 -20.74 -2.52 11.66
CA THR A 361 -21.89 -3.32 11.19
C THR A 361 -22.64 -4.02 12.33
N ARG A 362 -22.28 -3.72 13.58
CA ARG A 362 -22.86 -4.30 14.81
C ARG A 362 -22.69 -5.82 14.94
N ARG A 363 -21.69 -6.40 14.27
CA ARG A 363 -21.22 -7.78 14.52
C ARG A 363 -20.24 -7.76 15.69
N VAL A 364 -20.79 -7.59 16.88
CA VAL A 364 -20.05 -7.16 18.07
C VAL A 364 -19.11 -8.27 18.59
N GLU A 365 -19.59 -9.53 18.57
CA GLU A 365 -18.80 -10.70 19.02
C GLU A 365 -17.60 -10.91 18.10
N ASP A 366 -17.82 -10.88 16.77
CA ASP A 366 -16.73 -11.02 15.79
C ASP A 366 -15.74 -9.85 15.89
N ALA A 367 -16.26 -8.62 16.08
CA ALA A 367 -15.40 -7.46 16.29
C ALA A 367 -14.50 -7.62 17.52
N ALA A 368 -15.05 -8.08 18.65
CA ALA A 368 -14.30 -8.29 19.88
C ALA A 368 -13.18 -9.33 19.69
N GLU A 369 -13.45 -10.44 19.01
CA GLU A 369 -12.44 -11.47 18.72
C GLU A 369 -11.34 -10.94 17.82
N HIS A 370 -11.70 -10.28 16.73
CA HIS A 370 -10.71 -9.72 15.78
C HIS A 370 -9.86 -8.62 16.43
N TYR A 371 -10.43 -7.79 17.33
CA TYR A 371 -9.63 -6.81 18.07
C TYR A 371 -8.68 -7.48 19.07
N LEU A 372 -9.08 -8.52 19.77
CA LEU A 372 -8.20 -9.26 20.66
C LEU A 372 -7.05 -9.92 19.90
N ASP A 373 -7.33 -10.51 18.76
CA ASP A 373 -6.33 -11.07 17.86
C ASP A 373 -5.35 -10.00 17.35
N LEU A 374 -5.87 -8.81 17.02
CA LEU A 374 -5.05 -7.68 16.60
C LEU A 374 -4.15 -7.20 17.75
N LEU A 375 -4.70 -7.06 18.95
CA LEU A 375 -3.93 -6.67 20.13
C LEU A 375 -2.82 -7.70 20.43
N ALA A 376 -3.09 -8.99 20.29
CA ALA A 376 -2.08 -10.04 20.45
C ALA A 376 -0.91 -9.85 19.48
N LEU A 377 -1.18 -9.55 18.20
CA LEU A 377 -0.13 -9.27 17.22
C LEU A 377 0.67 -8.00 17.55
N LEU A 378 -0.01 -6.94 17.98
CA LEU A 378 0.65 -5.67 18.35
C LEU A 378 1.53 -5.80 19.60
N LEU A 379 1.17 -6.73 20.51
CA LEU A 379 1.88 -6.97 21.74
C LEU A 379 3.10 -7.88 21.57
N ASP A 380 3.05 -8.80 20.61
CA ASP A 380 4.09 -9.82 20.36
C ASP A 380 5.38 -9.24 19.75
N GLY A 381 5.35 -7.98 19.33
CA GLY A 381 6.54 -7.23 18.88
C GLY A 381 7.21 -7.75 17.61
N SER A 382 6.58 -8.68 16.91
CA SER A 382 7.11 -9.31 15.70
C SER A 382 7.02 -8.43 14.45
N GLU A 383 6.18 -7.39 14.47
CA GLU A 383 6.13 -6.41 13.38
C GLU A 383 7.00 -5.18 13.67
N PRO A 384 7.63 -4.58 12.65
CA PRO A 384 8.37 -3.34 12.81
C PRO A 384 7.43 -2.28 13.37
N LYS A 385 7.87 -1.62 14.46
CA LYS A 385 7.15 -0.55 15.16
C LYS A 385 6.44 0.33 14.14
N PHE A 386 5.12 0.51 14.32
CA PHE A 386 4.29 1.41 13.53
C PHE A 386 5.02 2.74 13.30
N SER A 387 5.78 2.83 12.22
CA SER A 387 6.18 4.11 11.67
C SER A 387 4.99 4.57 10.86
N PRO A 388 4.42 5.74 11.15
CA PRO A 388 3.28 6.22 10.39
C PRO A 388 3.68 6.33 8.92
N PRO A 389 3.02 5.60 7.99
CA PRO A 389 3.20 5.90 6.58
C PRO A 389 2.66 7.31 6.32
N PRO A 390 3.25 8.06 5.38
CA PRO A 390 2.77 9.39 5.03
C PRO A 390 1.49 9.33 4.20
N CYS A 391 0.36 8.83 4.75
CA CYS A 391 -1.02 8.94 4.24
C CYS A 391 -1.75 7.60 4.03
N PRO A 392 -3.04 7.50 4.38
CA PRO A 392 -3.75 8.29 5.38
C PRO A 392 -3.41 7.83 6.80
N PRO A 393 -3.61 8.69 7.85
CA PRO A 393 -3.26 8.33 9.21
C PRO A 393 -4.09 7.12 9.64
N GLY A 394 -3.45 5.97 9.80
CA GLY A 394 -4.05 4.84 10.50
C GLY A 394 -4.32 5.22 11.96
N PRO A 395 -5.24 4.52 12.66
CA PRO A 395 -5.52 4.80 14.06
C PRO A 395 -4.24 4.62 14.87
N CYS A 396 -4.05 5.47 15.86
CA CYS A 396 -2.94 5.30 16.79
C CYS A 396 -3.21 4.09 17.70
N VAL A 397 -2.14 3.46 18.17
CA VAL A 397 -2.26 2.25 19.02
C VAL A 397 -3.26 2.43 20.18
N PRO A 398 -3.28 3.55 20.93
CA PRO A 398 -4.29 3.77 21.96
C PRO A 398 -5.74 3.73 21.45
N GLU A 399 -6.02 4.21 20.23
CA GLU A 399 -7.37 4.16 19.65
C GLU A 399 -7.81 2.72 19.39
N VAL A 400 -6.90 1.86 18.91
CA VAL A 400 -7.20 0.42 18.72
C VAL A 400 -7.58 -0.26 20.05
N PHE A 401 -6.90 0.07 21.16
CA PHE A 401 -7.25 -0.44 22.48
C PHE A 401 -8.63 0.04 22.94
N LEU A 402 -8.97 1.32 22.68
CA LEU A 402 -10.27 1.89 23.02
C LEU A 402 -11.39 1.26 22.19
N GLU A 403 -11.18 1.04 20.90
CA GLU A 403 -12.12 0.34 20.02
C GLU A 403 -12.33 -1.10 20.45
N ALA A 404 -11.26 -1.81 20.83
CA ALA A 404 -11.34 -3.14 21.41
C ALA A 404 -12.16 -3.17 22.70
N ALA A 405 -11.93 -2.21 23.61
CA ALA A 405 -12.67 -2.09 24.85
C ALA A 405 -14.17 -1.85 24.61
N VAL A 406 -14.52 -0.96 23.66
CA VAL A 406 -15.92 -0.71 23.29
C VAL A 406 -16.57 -1.98 22.71
N ALA A 407 -15.88 -2.69 21.81
CA ALA A 407 -16.37 -3.94 21.23
C ALA A 407 -16.63 -5.00 22.33
N LEU A 408 -15.71 -5.16 23.27
CA LEU A 408 -15.83 -6.10 24.39
C LEU A 408 -16.99 -5.74 25.33
N ILE A 409 -17.17 -4.45 25.63
CA ILE A 409 -18.31 -3.97 26.43
C ILE A 409 -19.63 -4.28 25.72
N GLN A 410 -19.74 -3.99 24.43
CA GLN A 410 -20.94 -4.29 23.63
C GLN A 410 -21.21 -5.80 23.52
N ALA A 411 -20.18 -6.64 23.49
CA ALA A 411 -20.27 -8.10 23.52
C ALA A 411 -20.62 -8.66 24.91
N GLY A 412 -20.82 -7.81 25.92
CA GLY A 412 -21.09 -8.26 27.30
C GLY A 412 -19.86 -8.81 28.06
N ARG A 413 -18.64 -8.64 27.51
CA ARG A 413 -17.37 -9.11 28.06
C ARG A 413 -16.69 -8.01 28.89
N ALA A 414 -17.40 -7.44 29.84
CA ALA A 414 -16.95 -6.29 30.64
C ALA A 414 -15.62 -6.52 31.38
N GLN A 415 -15.38 -7.75 31.88
CA GLN A 415 -14.12 -8.07 32.56
C GLN A 415 -12.90 -8.00 31.62
N ASP A 416 -13.05 -8.50 30.39
CA ASP A 416 -11.99 -8.45 29.40
C ASP A 416 -11.72 -6.98 28.97
N ALA A 417 -12.79 -6.18 28.85
CA ALA A 417 -12.66 -4.76 28.58
C ALA A 417 -11.87 -4.01 29.66
N LEU A 418 -12.11 -4.32 30.95
CA LEU A 418 -11.32 -3.77 32.07
C LEU A 418 -9.85 -4.13 31.94
N THR A 419 -9.55 -5.39 31.61
CA THR A 419 -8.16 -5.86 31.41
C THR A 419 -7.45 -5.12 30.27
N VAL A 420 -8.14 -4.92 29.15
CA VAL A 420 -7.60 -4.16 28.00
C VAL A 420 -7.35 -2.69 28.37
N CYS A 421 -8.26 -2.08 29.11
CA CYS A 421 -8.09 -0.71 29.61
C CYS A 421 -6.93 -0.58 30.60
N GLU A 422 -6.77 -1.53 31.53
CA GLU A 422 -5.67 -1.58 32.50
C GLU A 422 -4.32 -1.76 31.79
N GLU A 423 -4.24 -2.63 30.78
CA GLU A 423 -3.03 -2.82 30.00
C GLU A 423 -2.64 -1.52 29.27
N LEU A 424 -3.59 -0.81 28.67
CA LEU A 424 -3.34 0.48 28.06
C LEU A 424 -2.84 1.52 29.08
N LEU A 425 -3.44 1.60 30.26
CA LEU A 425 -3.00 2.47 31.36
C LEU A 425 -1.59 2.12 31.85
N SER A 426 -1.27 0.83 31.99
CA SER A 426 0.05 0.37 32.43
C SER A 426 1.16 0.83 31.48
N ARG A 427 0.93 0.70 30.17
CA ARG A 427 1.87 1.12 29.12
C ARG A 427 2.03 2.62 29.02
N THR A 428 0.98 3.36 29.34
CA THR A 428 0.96 4.82 29.25
C THR A 428 1.23 5.52 30.58
N SER A 429 1.41 4.77 31.66
CA SER A 429 1.68 5.31 33.02
C SER A 429 2.88 6.24 33.09
N SER A 430 3.85 6.10 32.17
CA SER A 430 5.00 7.01 32.04
C SER A 430 4.60 8.38 31.47
N LEU A 431 3.46 8.48 30.78
CA LEU A 431 2.94 9.71 30.17
C LEU A 431 1.93 10.43 31.06
N LEU A 432 1.42 9.77 32.11
CA LEU A 432 0.55 10.41 33.10
C LEU A 432 1.35 11.43 33.91
N PRO A 433 0.87 12.68 34.05
CA PRO A 433 1.49 13.64 34.95
C PRO A 433 1.46 13.05 36.36
N LYS A 434 2.64 12.74 36.90
CA LYS A 434 2.79 12.40 38.32
C LYS A 434 2.14 13.55 39.09
N ARG A 435 1.10 13.27 39.88
CA ARG A 435 0.25 14.17 40.72
C ARG A 435 0.69 15.64 40.66
N PRO A 436 -0.19 16.61 40.38
CA PRO A 436 0.17 18.01 40.44
C PRO A 436 0.75 18.28 41.82
N ARG A 437 2.05 18.58 41.91
CA ARG A 437 2.63 19.13 43.11
C ARG A 437 1.98 20.52 43.26
N LEU A 438 1.11 20.64 44.27
CA LEU A 438 0.62 21.92 44.71
C LEU A 438 1.85 22.79 45.01
N TRP A 439 1.97 23.89 44.26
CA TRP A 439 2.82 25.01 44.63
C TRP A 439 4.31 24.70 44.83
N GLU A 440 5.09 24.64 43.78
CA GLU A 440 6.43 25.21 43.75
C GLU A 440 7.04 24.99 42.36
N ASP A 441 7.63 26.07 41.82
CA ASP A 441 8.41 26.16 40.58
C ASP A 441 7.70 26.34 39.21
N ALA A 442 6.85 27.40 39.15
CA ALA A 442 6.44 27.98 37.85
C ALA A 442 7.53 28.91 37.22
N ARG A 443 8.83 28.64 37.43
CA ARG A 443 9.92 29.49 36.90
C ARG A 443 11.12 28.78 36.32
N LYS A 444 10.97 27.64 35.66
CA LYS A 444 12.02 27.20 34.71
C LYS A 444 11.36 26.47 33.54
N GLY A 445 11.52 27.10 32.36
CA GLY A 445 10.92 26.63 31.12
C GLY A 445 11.40 25.25 30.68
N THR A 446 10.47 24.36 30.58
CA THR A 446 10.47 23.30 29.59
C THR A 446 9.13 23.36 28.89
N LYS A 447 9.16 23.73 27.62
CA LYS A 447 8.02 23.85 26.72
C LYS A 447 7.53 22.48 26.31
N GLU A 448 6.94 21.72 27.21
CA GLU A 448 6.09 20.58 26.87
C GLU A 448 5.03 20.50 27.95
N SER A 449 3.96 21.27 27.75
CA SER A 449 2.70 21.02 28.43
C SER A 449 2.24 19.64 28.02
N PRO A 450 2.00 18.66 28.92
CA PRO A 450 1.42 17.40 28.53
C PRO A 450 0.02 17.73 27.99
N HIS A 451 -0.12 17.68 26.66
CA HIS A 451 -1.42 17.57 26.03
C HIS A 451 -2.03 16.30 26.60
N CYS A 452 -2.98 16.42 27.53
CA CYS A 452 -3.79 15.31 27.98
C CYS A 452 -4.47 14.76 26.73
N SER A 453 -3.93 13.68 26.18
CA SER A 453 -4.49 13.06 24.99
C SER A 453 -5.92 12.63 25.33
N PRO A 454 -6.92 12.92 24.50
CA PRO A 454 -8.32 12.60 24.75
C PRO A 454 -8.54 11.14 25.12
N TRP A 455 -7.67 10.24 24.65
CA TRP A 455 -7.76 8.81 24.90
C TRP A 455 -7.58 8.40 26.36
N ILE A 456 -6.80 9.13 27.19
CA ILE A 456 -6.68 8.80 28.65
C ILE A 456 -8.04 8.98 29.35
N SER A 457 -8.74 10.06 29.04
CA SER A 457 -10.08 10.29 29.59
C SER A 457 -11.10 9.26 29.06
N ALA A 458 -10.95 8.84 27.79
CA ALA A 458 -11.78 7.80 27.21
C ALA A 458 -11.60 6.44 27.89
N ILE A 459 -10.38 6.09 28.38
CA ILE A 459 -10.17 4.87 29.13
C ILE A 459 -11.06 4.85 30.38
N TYR A 460 -11.05 5.92 31.18
CA TYR A 460 -11.88 5.98 32.40
C TYR A 460 -13.38 5.99 32.08
N LEU A 461 -13.78 6.57 30.94
CA LEU A 461 -15.17 6.48 30.48
C LEU A 461 -15.58 5.02 30.22
N LEU A 462 -14.74 4.27 29.51
CA LEU A 462 -15.01 2.87 29.16
C LEU A 462 -14.91 1.95 30.38
N GLN A 463 -13.96 2.17 31.30
CA GLN A 463 -13.91 1.44 32.59
C GLN A 463 -15.18 1.68 33.40
N GLY A 464 -15.65 2.92 33.49
CA GLY A 464 -16.91 3.25 34.13
C GLY A 464 -18.07 2.44 33.53
N GLN A 465 -18.15 2.37 32.22
CA GLN A 465 -19.21 1.62 31.54
C GLN A 465 -19.09 0.11 31.73
N ALA A 466 -17.88 -0.45 31.78
CA ALA A 466 -17.66 -1.84 32.08
C ALA A 466 -18.13 -2.17 33.52
N TRP A 467 -17.86 -1.29 34.51
CA TRP A 467 -18.35 -1.43 35.86
C TRP A 467 -19.88 -1.33 35.96
N VAL A 468 -20.54 -0.51 35.13
CA VAL A 468 -22.01 -0.48 35.01
C VAL A 468 -22.55 -1.87 34.65
N GLN A 469 -21.98 -2.50 33.63
CA GLN A 469 -22.41 -3.85 33.22
C GLN A 469 -22.19 -4.92 34.30
N LEU A 470 -21.14 -4.78 35.10
CA LEU A 470 -20.86 -5.67 36.23
C LEU A 470 -21.72 -5.36 37.45
N GLY A 471 -22.58 -4.34 37.40
CA GLY A 471 -23.45 -3.94 38.51
C GLY A 471 -22.73 -3.23 39.66
N ALA A 472 -21.48 -2.80 39.46
CA ALA A 472 -20.66 -2.13 40.45
C ALA A 472 -20.81 -0.60 40.36
N GLN A 473 -21.95 -0.08 40.81
CA GLN A 473 -22.33 1.33 40.64
C GLN A 473 -21.34 2.32 41.27
N LYS A 474 -20.77 2.01 42.43
CA LYS A 474 -19.83 2.91 43.14
C LYS A 474 -18.53 3.09 42.34
N GLU A 475 -18.01 1.99 41.83
CA GLU A 475 -16.83 1.91 41.01
C GLU A 475 -17.07 2.66 39.70
N ALA A 476 -18.21 2.44 39.05
CA ALA A 476 -18.61 3.13 37.81
C ALA A 476 -18.63 4.66 38.00
N VAL A 477 -19.29 5.15 39.04
CA VAL A 477 -19.36 6.60 39.34
C VAL A 477 -17.96 7.17 39.65
N SER A 478 -17.09 6.37 40.31
CA SER A 478 -15.71 6.79 40.60
C SER A 478 -14.92 7.00 39.30
N GLU A 479 -15.02 6.03 38.36
CA GLU A 479 -14.28 6.13 37.07
C GLU A 479 -14.82 7.25 36.19
N PHE A 480 -16.15 7.44 36.10
CA PHE A 480 -16.71 8.60 35.40
C PHE A 480 -16.27 9.93 36.02
N SER A 481 -16.14 10.01 37.34
CA SER A 481 -15.67 11.21 38.04
C SER A 481 -14.18 11.50 37.71
N ARG A 482 -13.33 10.46 37.66
CA ARG A 482 -11.92 10.59 37.22
C ARG A 482 -11.82 11.07 35.79
N CYS A 483 -12.65 10.52 34.88
CA CYS A 483 -12.74 10.98 33.51
C CYS A 483 -13.02 12.49 33.45
N LEU A 484 -14.04 12.94 34.19
CA LEU A 484 -14.42 14.36 34.22
C LEU A 484 -13.36 15.26 34.86
N GLU A 485 -12.70 14.82 35.93
CA GLU A 485 -11.58 15.57 36.54
C GLU A 485 -10.48 15.83 35.54
N LEU A 486 -10.09 14.83 34.75
CA LEU A 486 -9.08 15.00 33.69
C LEU A 486 -9.55 15.93 32.59
N LEU A 487 -10.80 15.78 32.13
CA LEU A 487 -11.34 16.58 31.04
C LEU A 487 -11.52 18.06 31.43
N PHE A 488 -11.84 18.37 32.70
CA PHE A 488 -12.00 19.75 33.17
C PHE A 488 -10.68 20.42 33.60
N GLN A 489 -9.60 19.65 33.83
CA GLN A 489 -8.25 20.20 34.04
C GLN A 489 -7.63 20.72 32.74
N VAL A 490 -8.11 20.27 31.58
CA VAL A 490 -7.70 20.78 30.27
C VAL A 490 -8.45 22.09 29.99
N THR A 491 -7.88 23.23 30.41
CA THR A 491 -8.40 24.54 30.03
C THR A 491 -8.07 24.82 28.56
N PRO A 492 -9.04 25.34 27.78
CA PRO A 492 -8.71 25.86 26.45
C PRO A 492 -7.69 26.99 26.60
N LYS A 493 -6.53 26.90 25.95
CA LYS A 493 -5.58 27.99 25.85
C LYS A 493 -6.29 29.15 25.17
N ASP A 494 -6.35 30.31 25.85
CA ASP A 494 -6.74 31.59 25.27
C ASP A 494 -5.97 31.77 23.95
N LYS A 495 -6.71 31.81 22.86
CA LYS A 495 -6.17 32.10 21.53
C LYS A 495 -5.70 33.56 21.56
N GLU A 496 -4.40 33.81 21.75
CA GLU A 496 -3.85 35.05 21.27
C GLU A 496 -4.03 35.12 19.75
N PRO A 497 -4.52 36.23 19.19
CA PRO A 497 -4.73 36.39 17.76
C PRO A 497 -3.37 36.55 17.07
N GLY A 498 -2.74 35.42 16.71
CA GLY A 498 -1.57 35.34 15.84
C GLY A 498 -1.99 35.18 14.38
N PRO A 499 -1.20 35.70 13.41
CA PRO A 499 -1.60 35.74 12.01
C PRO A 499 -1.80 34.35 11.41
N ALA A 500 -2.86 34.27 10.61
CA ALA A 500 -3.32 33.09 9.90
C ALA A 500 -2.19 32.30 9.22
N SER A 501 -1.86 31.11 9.75
CA SER A 501 -1.20 30.05 9.01
C SER A 501 -1.74 28.68 9.46
N SER A 502 -2.50 28.05 8.57
CA SER A 502 -2.70 26.62 8.37
C SER A 502 -2.56 25.70 9.60
N CYS A 503 -3.67 25.42 10.32
CA CYS A 503 -3.81 24.20 11.12
C CYS A 503 -5.29 23.83 11.27
N GLU A 504 -5.82 23.05 10.35
CA GLU A 504 -7.16 22.42 10.44
C GLU A 504 -7.24 21.39 11.60
N HIS A 505 -6.12 21.00 12.20
CA HIS A 505 -6.04 19.97 13.25
C HIS A 505 -6.43 20.46 14.67
N GLY A 506 -6.52 21.73 14.91
CA GLY A 506 -6.88 22.28 16.24
C GLY A 506 -8.38 22.21 16.57
N CYS A 507 -9.24 22.24 15.56
CA CYS A 507 -10.69 22.32 15.73
C CYS A 507 -11.32 20.95 16.04
N THR A 508 -10.76 19.86 15.54
CA THR A 508 -11.27 18.50 15.76
C THR A 508 -11.06 18.02 17.19
N SER A 509 -9.96 18.38 17.82
CA SER A 509 -9.65 18.00 19.21
C SER A 509 -10.65 18.60 20.21
N ASP A 510 -11.09 19.84 20.01
CA ASP A 510 -12.03 20.51 20.92
C ASP A 510 -13.42 19.85 20.86
N VAL A 511 -13.86 19.43 19.67
CA VAL A 511 -15.15 18.73 19.49
C VAL A 511 -15.11 17.36 20.18
N VAL A 512 -14.04 16.59 20.01
CA VAL A 512 -13.88 15.27 20.69
C VAL A 512 -13.91 15.44 22.22
N LEU A 513 -13.22 16.43 22.77
CA LEU A 513 -13.23 16.72 24.21
C LEU A 513 -14.62 17.13 24.70
N GLN A 514 -15.37 17.92 23.94
CA GLN A 514 -16.75 18.29 24.28
C GLN A 514 -17.67 17.08 24.31
N GLN A 515 -17.57 16.20 23.29
CA GLN A 515 -18.37 14.98 23.23
C GLN A 515 -18.02 14.00 24.35
N LEU A 516 -16.73 13.84 24.69
CA LEU A 516 -16.30 13.03 25.83
C LEU A 516 -16.85 13.57 27.17
N ARG A 517 -16.82 14.89 27.38
CA ARG A 517 -17.40 15.52 28.58
C ARG A 517 -18.90 15.26 28.68
N ALA A 518 -19.61 15.45 27.56
CA ALA A 518 -21.06 15.21 27.50
C ALA A 518 -21.38 13.73 27.78
N ALA A 519 -20.66 12.80 27.14
CA ALA A 519 -20.84 11.37 27.36
C ALA A 519 -20.59 10.94 28.80
N ALA A 520 -19.50 11.41 29.42
CA ALA A 520 -19.18 11.09 30.81
C ALA A 520 -20.20 11.64 31.80
N LEU A 521 -20.73 12.86 31.57
CA LEU A 521 -21.77 13.45 32.38
C LEU A 521 -23.11 12.70 32.25
N ILE A 522 -23.47 12.32 31.01
CA ILE A 522 -24.69 11.52 30.75
C ILE A 522 -24.57 10.18 31.49
N SER A 523 -23.49 9.45 31.27
CA SER A 523 -23.30 8.13 31.86
C SER A 523 -23.29 8.17 33.41
N ARG A 524 -22.60 9.15 34.02
CA ARG A 524 -22.63 9.35 35.47
C ARG A 524 -24.02 9.76 35.97
N GLY A 525 -24.72 10.61 35.24
CA GLY A 525 -26.09 11.02 35.53
C GLY A 525 -27.07 9.83 35.52
N LEU A 526 -26.94 8.92 34.57
CA LEU A 526 -27.74 7.70 34.50
C LEU A 526 -27.51 6.80 35.74
N GLU A 527 -26.28 6.67 36.19
CA GLU A 527 -25.96 5.94 37.42
C GLU A 527 -26.53 6.59 38.70
N TRP A 528 -26.56 7.93 38.75
CA TRP A 528 -27.25 8.62 39.82
C TRP A 528 -28.76 8.39 39.80
N VAL A 529 -29.36 8.35 38.57
CA VAL A 529 -30.79 8.01 38.41
C VAL A 529 -31.06 6.58 38.88
N ALA A 530 -30.24 5.62 38.49
CA ALA A 530 -30.33 4.22 38.92
C ALA A 530 -30.22 4.06 40.47
N GLY A 531 -29.37 4.91 41.09
CA GLY A 531 -29.21 4.97 42.55
C GLY A 531 -30.24 5.82 43.29
N GLY A 532 -31.28 6.34 42.62
CA GLY A 532 -32.33 7.18 43.20
C GLY A 532 -31.87 8.60 43.62
N GLN A 533 -30.73 9.07 43.11
CA GLN A 533 -30.17 10.38 43.42
C GLN A 533 -30.45 11.40 42.31
N ASP A 534 -31.73 11.56 41.98
CA ASP A 534 -32.21 12.39 40.85
C ASP A 534 -31.71 13.85 40.87
N ASN A 535 -31.47 14.42 42.06
CA ASN A 535 -30.92 15.78 42.18
C ASN A 535 -29.45 15.90 41.69
N LYS A 536 -28.63 14.86 41.89
CA LYS A 536 -27.26 14.82 41.39
C LYS A 536 -27.27 14.59 39.87
N ALA A 537 -28.15 13.67 39.43
CA ALA A 537 -28.34 13.40 38.03
C ALA A 537 -28.75 14.68 37.24
N LEU A 538 -29.66 15.46 37.85
CA LEU A 538 -30.10 16.74 37.27
C LEU A 538 -28.91 17.70 37.05
N GLN A 539 -27.98 17.80 38.01
CA GLN A 539 -26.81 18.63 37.91
C GLN A 539 -25.89 18.19 36.76
N ASP A 540 -25.68 16.89 36.64
CA ASP A 540 -24.83 16.32 35.56
C ASP A 540 -25.46 16.55 34.18
N PHE A 541 -26.78 16.32 34.03
CA PHE A 541 -27.45 16.56 32.74
C PHE A 541 -27.52 18.07 32.38
N LEU A 542 -27.72 18.95 33.34
CA LEU A 542 -27.66 20.40 33.12
C LEU A 542 -26.28 20.83 32.64
N LEU A 543 -25.23 20.31 33.27
CA LEU A 543 -23.85 20.60 32.89
C LEU A 543 -23.53 20.01 31.49
N SER A 544 -24.05 18.82 31.17
CA SER A 544 -23.88 18.20 29.86
C SER A 544 -24.47 19.05 28.74
N VAL A 545 -25.68 19.58 28.94
CA VAL A 545 -26.32 20.48 27.97
C VAL A 545 -25.54 21.81 27.84
N GLN A 546 -24.95 22.31 28.91
CA GLN A 546 -24.12 23.53 28.87
C GLN A 546 -22.80 23.31 28.12
N VAL A 547 -22.17 22.14 28.30
CA VAL A 547 -20.90 21.78 27.63
C VAL A 547 -21.12 21.52 26.14
N CYS A 548 -22.20 20.86 25.79
CA CYS A 548 -22.53 20.49 24.42
C CYS A 548 -24.02 20.83 24.11
N PRO A 549 -24.32 22.09 23.77
CA PRO A 549 -25.72 22.54 23.60
C PRO A 549 -26.51 21.82 22.51
N GLY A 550 -25.82 21.21 21.52
CA GLY A 550 -26.45 20.44 20.45
C GLY A 550 -26.69 18.97 20.75
N ASN A 551 -26.31 18.50 21.97
CA ASN A 551 -26.46 17.09 22.31
C ASN A 551 -27.93 16.79 22.70
N GLN A 552 -28.66 16.14 21.79
CA GLN A 552 -30.07 15.79 21.96
C GLN A 552 -30.27 14.73 23.06
N ASP A 553 -29.31 13.82 23.29
CA ASP A 553 -29.41 12.78 24.31
C ASP A 553 -29.30 13.37 25.73
N ALA A 554 -28.41 14.36 25.92
CA ALA A 554 -28.33 15.13 27.16
C ALA A 554 -29.62 15.88 27.45
N SER A 555 -30.20 16.52 26.44
CA SER A 555 -31.47 17.25 26.52
C SER A 555 -32.63 16.33 26.88
N PHE A 556 -32.67 15.15 26.29
CA PHE A 556 -33.66 14.11 26.58
C PHE A 556 -33.60 13.65 28.06
N HIS A 557 -32.41 13.26 28.55
CA HIS A 557 -32.25 12.82 29.93
C HIS A 557 -32.54 13.93 30.93
N LEU A 558 -32.22 15.16 30.58
CA LEU A 558 -32.58 16.33 31.40
C LEU A 558 -34.11 16.47 31.54
N LEU A 559 -34.85 16.43 30.45
CA LEU A 559 -36.33 16.50 30.45
C LEU A 559 -36.94 15.36 31.23
N GLN A 560 -36.46 14.13 31.04
CA GLN A 560 -36.93 12.96 31.79
C GLN A 560 -36.72 13.10 33.30
N THR A 561 -35.56 13.63 33.69
CA THR A 561 -35.23 13.82 35.13
C THR A 561 -36.06 14.94 35.75
N LEU A 562 -36.28 16.06 35.03
CA LEU A 562 -37.18 17.12 35.47
C LEU A 562 -38.60 16.61 35.69
N ARG A 563 -39.10 15.76 34.76
CA ARG A 563 -40.42 15.09 34.93
C ARG A 563 -40.47 14.19 36.15
N ARG A 564 -39.43 13.40 36.41
CA ARG A 564 -39.35 12.54 37.63
C ARG A 564 -39.37 13.32 38.94
N LEU A 565 -38.77 14.52 38.92
CA LEU A 565 -38.73 15.44 40.06
C LEU A 565 -39.98 16.32 40.17
N ASP A 566 -41.02 16.12 39.32
CA ASP A 566 -42.25 16.92 39.20
C ASP A 566 -42.01 18.43 38.99
N ARG A 567 -40.87 18.81 38.35
CA ARG A 567 -40.49 20.20 38.00
C ARG A 567 -41.00 20.58 36.62
N ARG A 568 -42.33 20.57 36.42
CA ARG A 568 -42.97 20.73 35.12
C ARG A 568 -42.70 22.08 34.49
N ASP A 569 -42.73 23.18 35.25
CA ASP A 569 -42.52 24.52 34.73
C ASP A 569 -41.13 24.68 34.09
N GLU A 570 -40.11 24.08 34.70
CA GLU A 570 -38.75 24.11 34.17
C GLU A 570 -38.61 23.22 32.96
N ALA A 571 -39.26 22.08 32.93
CA ALA A 571 -39.27 21.20 31.74
C ALA A 571 -39.91 21.91 30.53
N ILE A 572 -41.01 22.63 30.75
CA ILE A 572 -41.69 23.43 29.70
C ILE A 572 -40.78 24.56 29.21
N ALA A 573 -40.16 25.31 30.12
CA ALA A 573 -39.26 26.40 29.76
C ALA A 573 -38.01 25.89 29.01
N PHE A 574 -37.48 24.73 29.37
CA PHE A 574 -36.36 24.11 28.66
C PHE A 574 -36.77 23.61 27.28
N TRP A 575 -37.95 22.97 27.16
CA TRP A 575 -38.48 22.48 25.89
C TRP A 575 -38.66 23.63 24.88
N GLN A 576 -39.29 24.76 25.28
CA GLN A 576 -39.47 25.93 24.46
C GLN A 576 -38.12 26.50 23.93
N ARG A 577 -37.05 26.43 24.75
CA ARG A 577 -35.72 26.83 24.29
C ARG A 577 -35.15 25.85 23.28
N LEU A 578 -35.38 24.56 23.43
CA LEU A 578 -34.91 23.53 22.52
C LEU A 578 -35.60 23.67 21.13
N GLU A 579 -36.93 23.90 21.09
CA GLU A 579 -37.65 24.17 19.85
C GLU A 579 -37.15 25.41 19.13
N ALA A 580 -36.90 26.51 19.86
CA ALA A 580 -36.38 27.73 19.28
C ALA A 580 -34.93 27.56 18.69
N GLN A 581 -34.15 26.57 19.17
CA GLN A 581 -32.81 26.28 18.67
C GLN A 581 -32.86 25.35 17.43
N THR A 582 -33.88 24.49 17.27
CA THR A 582 -34.01 23.60 16.11
C THR A 582 -34.38 24.33 14.83
N ASP A 583 -34.95 25.53 14.92
CA ASP A 583 -35.30 26.35 13.76
C ASP A 583 -34.11 27.09 13.12
N LEU A 584 -32.93 27.03 13.74
CA LEU A 584 -31.70 27.58 13.16
C LEU A 584 -31.06 26.54 12.24
N PRO A 585 -30.65 26.91 11.01
CA PRO A 585 -29.95 25.99 10.11
C PRO A 585 -28.68 25.49 10.82
N GLN A 586 -28.69 24.26 11.24
CA GLN A 586 -27.47 23.57 11.69
C GLN A 586 -26.54 23.52 10.48
N GLU A 587 -25.44 24.25 10.54
CA GLU A 587 -24.28 23.98 9.68
C GLU A 587 -23.85 22.55 9.97
N ASN A 588 -24.23 21.63 9.07
CA ASN A 588 -23.80 20.23 9.09
C ASN A 588 -22.29 20.16 8.79
N ALA A 589 -21.46 20.63 9.71
CA ALA A 589 -20.07 20.29 9.73
C ALA A 589 -20.01 18.80 10.16
N THR A 590 -19.89 17.91 9.20
CA THR A 590 -19.65 16.47 9.42
C THR A 590 -18.25 16.29 10.02
N TRP A 591 -18.14 16.49 11.33
CA TRP A 591 -16.93 16.18 12.08
C TRP A 591 -16.85 14.67 12.24
N SER A 592 -15.82 14.05 11.69
CA SER A 592 -15.52 12.64 11.91
C SER A 592 -15.02 12.45 13.35
N LEU A 593 -15.82 11.82 14.19
CA LEU A 593 -15.41 11.40 15.52
C LEU A 593 -14.58 10.11 15.44
N PRO A 594 -13.67 9.86 16.41
CA PRO A 594 -13.01 8.56 16.52
C PRO A 594 -14.04 7.42 16.66
N LEU A 595 -13.79 6.28 16.03
CA LEU A 595 -14.75 5.18 15.95
C LEU A 595 -15.21 4.68 17.34
N TYR A 596 -14.29 4.57 18.31
CA TYR A 596 -14.64 4.18 19.67
C TYR A 596 -15.67 5.12 20.32
N LEU A 597 -15.55 6.42 20.07
CA LEU A 597 -16.46 7.42 20.65
C LEU A 597 -17.80 7.45 19.93
N GLU A 598 -17.79 7.39 18.61
CA GLU A 598 -19.02 7.28 17.80
C GLU A 598 -19.84 6.06 18.20
N THR A 599 -19.18 4.90 18.28
CA THR A 599 -19.80 3.63 18.70
C THR A 599 -20.33 3.69 20.13
N TYR A 600 -19.58 4.32 21.05
CA TYR A 600 -20.01 4.52 22.42
C TYR A 600 -21.26 5.42 22.51
N LEU A 601 -21.25 6.56 21.83
CA LEU A 601 -22.37 7.50 21.80
C LEU A 601 -23.63 6.86 21.20
N ASP A 602 -23.48 6.07 20.15
CA ASP A 602 -24.60 5.37 19.52
C ASP A 602 -25.20 4.29 20.44
N TRP A 603 -24.38 3.69 21.27
CA TRP A 603 -24.81 2.67 22.22
C TRP A 603 -25.56 3.23 23.45
N ILE A 604 -25.12 4.39 23.99
CA ILE A 604 -25.80 5.02 25.12
C ILE A 604 -27.10 5.77 24.71
N ARG A 605 -27.35 5.91 23.42
CA ARG A 605 -28.53 6.59 22.87
C ARG A 605 -29.82 5.86 23.28
N PRO A 606 -30.81 6.58 23.83
CA PRO A 606 -32.09 5.98 24.16
C PRO A 606 -32.80 5.41 22.91
N PRO A 607 -33.29 4.13 22.95
CA PRO A 607 -33.88 3.50 21.77
C PRO A 607 -35.16 4.18 21.27
N ASP A 608 -35.95 4.80 22.15
CA ASP A 608 -37.25 5.41 21.84
C ASP A 608 -37.24 6.94 21.92
N ARG A 609 -36.08 7.57 21.72
CA ARG A 609 -35.91 9.02 21.90
C ARG A 609 -36.93 9.84 21.13
N GLU A 610 -37.16 9.54 19.85
CA GLU A 610 -38.09 10.29 19.00
C GLU A 610 -39.56 10.15 19.46
N ALA A 611 -39.95 8.92 19.79
CA ALA A 611 -41.30 8.65 20.29
C ALA A 611 -41.56 9.35 21.64
N LEU A 612 -40.55 9.35 22.53
CA LEU A 612 -40.64 10.02 23.82
C LEU A 612 -40.61 11.55 23.70
N LEU A 613 -39.87 12.11 22.78
CA LEU A 613 -39.88 13.54 22.49
C LEU A 613 -41.23 13.97 21.93
N GLU A 614 -41.88 13.18 21.09
CA GLU A 614 -43.24 13.45 20.59
C GLU A 614 -44.31 13.29 21.72
N GLU A 615 -44.13 12.32 22.63
CA GLU A 615 -44.97 12.22 23.84
C GLU A 615 -44.81 13.46 24.74
N PHE A 616 -43.58 13.95 24.92
CA PHE A 616 -43.33 15.20 25.64
C PHE A 616 -44.01 16.38 24.98
N ARG A 617 -43.93 16.50 23.66
CA ARG A 617 -44.58 17.55 22.87
C ARG A 617 -46.08 17.55 23.09
N THR A 618 -46.71 16.38 23.04
CA THR A 618 -48.18 16.24 23.22
C THR A 618 -48.62 16.38 24.67
N SER A 619 -47.78 16.10 25.67
CA SER A 619 -48.10 16.18 27.08
C SER A 619 -47.82 17.57 27.71
N LEU A 620 -47.01 18.41 27.06
CA LEU A 620 -46.64 19.75 27.52
C LEU A 620 -47.47 20.86 26.84
N LEU A 621 -48.13 20.54 25.71
CA LEU A 621 -49.16 21.35 25.05
C LEU A 621 -50.53 21.08 25.65
#